data_85c93a36ccb0cf8c3358cbd46b443c72
#
_entry.id   85c93a36ccb0cf8c3358cbd46b443c72
#
_cell.length_a   1.000
_cell.length_b   1.000
_cell.length_c   1.000
_cell.angle_alpha   90.00
_cell.angle_beta   90.00
_cell.angle_gamma   90.00
#
_symmetry.space_group_name_H-M   'P 1'
#
loop_
_entity.id
_entity.type
_entity.pdbx_description
1 polymer ?
#
loop_
_entity_poly.entity_id
_entity_poly.type
_entity_poly.pdbx_seq_one_letter_code
_entity_poly.pdbx_strand_id
1 'polypeptide(L)'
;MKRVAVIGGGVAGMQTALRLAEQGIEPVIIEKEAELGGKLRGWHVLFPSFTPASEILTELRRRVAERGIEVLTQTEAAGFTREGVRLTDGRTIACDSVVMCSGFTLFDASIKEEYGYGIYDNVFTTVDIERMLNEGRVAKADGSRPKRIAFLHCVGSRDEKVCQQHCSKVCCITGVKQAMEMKQLFPDADVFNFYMDIRMFGPGYEEMYREAQQKYNIHFIRGRISEASPTIDGRVQIKAEDTLTGRPLRMSVDMLILIVGMRANDDNAVLAEGAGLHRAPSGFMAPRDMFL
;
A
#
# COMPACT_ATOMS: atom_id res chain seq x y z
N MET A 1 27.03 10.76 22.58
CA MET A 1 26.47 10.68 21.21
C MET A 1 24.97 10.86 21.35
N LYS A 2 24.30 11.57 20.43
CA LYS A 2 22.82 11.65 20.48
C LYS A 2 22.24 10.32 20.07
N ARG A 3 21.22 9.85 20.80
CA ARG A 3 20.52 8.61 20.52
C ARG A 3 19.10 8.89 20.04
N VAL A 4 18.69 8.25 18.93
CA VAL A 4 17.37 8.47 18.31
C VAL A 4 16.63 7.14 18.18
N ALA A 5 15.44 7.05 18.77
CA ALA A 5 14.56 5.92 18.57
C ALA A 5 13.76 6.06 17.27
N VAL A 6 13.76 5.02 16.44
CA VAL A 6 12.99 4.93 15.20
C VAL A 6 11.87 3.91 15.39
N ILE A 7 10.63 4.38 15.40
CA ILE A 7 9.45 3.54 15.63
C ILE A 7 8.96 2.96 14.31
N GLY A 8 9.18 1.67 14.13
CA GLY A 8 8.84 0.91 12.93
C GLY A 8 10.04 0.57 12.06
N GLY A 9 10.24 -0.72 11.80
CA GLY A 9 11.35 -1.29 11.03
C GLY A 9 11.01 -1.55 9.56
N GLY A 10 10.05 -0.82 8.99
CA GLY A 10 9.78 -0.81 7.56
C GLY A 10 10.85 -0.09 6.76
N VAL A 11 10.63 0.11 5.44
CA VAL A 11 11.58 0.79 4.54
C VAL A 11 11.96 2.17 5.08
N ALA A 12 10.97 2.98 5.49
CA ALA A 12 11.20 4.32 6.02
C ALA A 12 12.06 4.28 7.28
N GLY A 13 11.76 3.37 8.22
CA GLY A 13 12.52 3.24 9.47
C GLY A 13 13.95 2.78 9.24
N MET A 14 14.16 1.74 8.45
CA MET A 14 15.51 1.27 8.11
C MET A 14 16.32 2.36 7.42
N GLN A 15 15.74 3.06 6.44
CA GLN A 15 16.43 4.14 5.72
C GLN A 15 16.73 5.32 6.64
N THR A 16 15.81 5.68 7.55
CA THR A 16 16.02 6.72 8.56
C THR A 16 17.18 6.35 9.48
N ALA A 17 17.20 5.14 10.01
CA ALA A 17 18.26 4.67 10.90
C ALA A 17 19.62 4.68 10.20
N LEU A 18 19.68 4.22 8.95
CA LEU A 18 20.91 4.28 8.14
C LEU A 18 21.42 5.73 7.97
N ARG A 19 20.51 6.66 7.66
CA ARG A 19 20.88 8.08 7.49
C ARG A 19 21.35 8.73 8.81
N LEU A 20 20.71 8.40 9.92
CA LEU A 20 21.15 8.86 11.25
C LEU A 20 22.54 8.34 11.57
N ALA A 21 22.80 7.06 11.35
CA ALA A 21 24.12 6.46 11.57
C ALA A 21 25.22 7.09 10.69
N GLU A 22 24.92 7.41 9.43
CA GLU A 22 25.83 8.14 8.52
C GLU A 22 26.21 9.53 9.07
N GLN A 23 25.37 10.13 9.91
CA GLN A 23 25.57 11.44 10.53
C GLN A 23 26.22 11.35 11.94
N GLY A 24 26.63 10.16 12.35
CA GLY A 24 27.24 9.96 13.68
C GLY A 24 26.21 10.01 14.83
N ILE A 25 24.94 9.82 14.53
CA ILE A 25 23.84 9.69 15.51
C ILE A 25 23.62 8.20 15.75
N GLU A 26 23.36 7.79 16.98
CA GLU A 26 23.08 6.40 17.36
C GLU A 26 21.58 6.09 17.20
N PRO A 27 21.14 5.36 16.14
CA PRO A 27 19.76 4.97 16.01
C PRO A 27 19.47 3.66 16.73
N VAL A 28 18.26 3.51 17.27
CA VAL A 28 17.68 2.23 17.69
C VAL A 28 16.34 2.04 16.99
N ILE A 29 16.17 0.93 16.28
CA ILE A 29 14.90 0.59 15.62
C ILE A 29 14.04 -0.23 16.58
N ILE A 30 12.81 0.21 16.81
CA ILE A 30 11.80 -0.50 17.59
C ILE A 30 10.74 -1.03 16.63
N GLU A 31 10.68 -2.37 16.46
CA GLU A 31 9.80 -3.04 15.51
C GLU A 31 8.91 -4.07 16.24
N LYS A 32 7.60 -3.95 16.04
CA LYS A 32 6.63 -4.84 16.69
C LYS A 32 6.61 -6.25 16.09
N GLU A 33 6.93 -6.38 14.82
CA GLU A 33 7.00 -7.67 14.16
C GLU A 33 8.31 -8.41 14.48
N ALA A 34 8.36 -9.70 14.17
CA ALA A 34 9.56 -10.53 14.37
C ALA A 34 10.71 -10.14 13.44
N GLU A 35 10.42 -9.45 12.33
CA GLU A 35 11.40 -9.12 11.30
C GLU A 35 11.22 -7.70 10.76
N LEU A 36 12.35 -7.09 10.37
CA LEU A 36 12.34 -5.83 9.63
C LEU A 36 11.73 -6.00 8.23
N GLY A 37 11.23 -4.89 7.68
CA GLY A 37 10.77 -4.81 6.29
C GLY A 37 9.35 -4.31 6.13
N GLY A 38 8.52 -4.42 7.17
CA GLY A 38 7.13 -3.97 7.13
C GLY A 38 6.37 -4.54 5.93
N LYS A 39 5.60 -3.72 5.23
CA LYS A 39 4.79 -4.16 4.09
C LYS A 39 5.59 -4.59 2.86
N LEU A 40 6.87 -4.15 2.74
CA LEU A 40 7.72 -4.55 1.62
C LEU A 40 7.91 -6.07 1.53
N ARG A 41 7.79 -6.79 2.65
CA ARG A 41 7.85 -8.25 2.69
C ARG A 41 6.78 -8.95 1.84
N GLY A 42 5.64 -8.29 1.63
CA GLY A 42 4.52 -8.84 0.88
C GLY A 42 4.41 -8.35 -0.56
N TRP A 43 5.27 -7.43 -1.00
CA TRP A 43 5.22 -6.90 -2.36
C TRP A 43 6.13 -7.69 -3.31
N HIS A 44 5.69 -7.81 -4.57
CA HIS A 44 6.41 -8.55 -5.59
C HIS A 44 7.52 -7.70 -6.21
N VAL A 45 7.14 -6.69 -6.97
CA VAL A 45 8.08 -5.74 -7.58
C VAL A 45 7.70 -4.31 -7.26
N LEU A 46 8.68 -3.40 -7.34
CA LEU A 46 8.49 -1.97 -7.06
C LEU A 46 8.41 -1.16 -8.35
N PHE A 47 7.56 -0.15 -8.36
CA PHE A 47 7.43 0.81 -9.45
C PHE A 47 8.46 1.95 -9.31
N PRO A 48 8.88 2.61 -10.40
CA PRO A 48 8.57 2.31 -11.79
C PRO A 48 9.52 1.27 -12.42
N SER A 49 10.58 0.85 -11.71
CA SER A 49 11.68 0.04 -12.23
C SER A 49 11.38 -1.46 -12.34
N PHE A 50 10.28 -1.93 -11.73
CA PHE A 50 9.95 -3.35 -11.58
C PHE A 50 11.05 -4.17 -10.87
N THR A 51 11.85 -3.50 -10.03
CA THR A 51 12.85 -4.17 -9.20
C THR A 51 12.15 -5.06 -8.16
N PRO A 52 12.58 -6.32 -7.96
CA PRO A 52 12.02 -7.20 -6.93
C PRO A 52 12.08 -6.56 -5.54
N ALA A 53 10.96 -6.55 -4.83
CA ALA A 53 10.89 -5.98 -3.48
C ALA A 53 11.81 -6.71 -2.49
N SER A 54 12.00 -8.03 -2.68
CA SER A 54 12.92 -8.86 -1.91
C SER A 54 14.38 -8.44 -2.04
N GLU A 55 14.80 -7.98 -3.22
CA GLU A 55 16.17 -7.49 -3.46
C GLU A 55 16.43 -6.22 -2.65
N ILE A 56 15.53 -5.25 -2.72
CA ILE A 56 15.62 -4.00 -1.95
C ILE A 56 15.60 -4.27 -0.44
N LEU A 57 14.72 -5.18 0.00
CA LEU A 57 14.63 -5.56 1.40
C LEU A 57 15.91 -6.22 1.91
N THR A 58 16.48 -7.15 1.14
CA THR A 58 17.73 -7.83 1.46
C THR A 58 18.86 -6.83 1.61
N GLU A 59 18.98 -5.89 0.68
CA GLU A 59 20.01 -4.84 0.72
C GLU A 59 19.85 -3.91 1.94
N LEU A 60 18.63 -3.49 2.25
CA LEU A 60 18.39 -2.63 3.43
C LEU A 60 18.73 -3.36 4.74
N ARG A 61 18.31 -4.62 4.89
CA ARG A 61 18.62 -5.45 6.06
C ARG A 61 20.13 -5.65 6.21
N ARG A 62 20.84 -5.95 5.12
CA ARG A 62 22.30 -6.08 5.09
C ARG A 62 22.98 -4.81 5.58
N ARG A 63 22.58 -3.66 5.04
CA ARG A 63 23.17 -2.36 5.45
C ARG A 63 22.92 -2.02 6.92
N VAL A 64 21.71 -2.30 7.44
CA VAL A 64 21.38 -2.10 8.86
C VAL A 64 22.29 -2.96 9.74
N ALA A 65 22.49 -4.24 9.38
CA ALA A 65 23.36 -5.16 10.11
C ALA A 65 24.84 -4.74 10.05
N GLU A 66 25.36 -4.39 8.87
CA GLU A 66 26.76 -3.97 8.68
C GLU A 66 27.10 -2.68 9.42
N ARG A 67 26.13 -1.79 9.61
CA ARG A 67 26.31 -0.57 10.41
C ARG A 67 26.20 -0.81 11.92
N GLY A 68 25.88 -2.04 12.35
CA GLY A 68 25.71 -2.38 13.76
C GLY A 68 24.56 -1.63 14.43
N ILE A 69 23.52 -1.27 13.66
CA ILE A 69 22.34 -0.57 14.20
C ILE A 69 21.59 -1.49 15.15
N GLU A 70 21.31 -1.01 16.37
CA GLU A 70 20.50 -1.73 17.33
C GLU A 70 19.07 -1.91 16.83
N VAL A 71 18.57 -3.16 16.83
CA VAL A 71 17.21 -3.50 16.40
C VAL A 71 16.51 -4.30 17.48
N LEU A 72 15.39 -3.79 17.95
CA LEU A 72 14.51 -4.42 18.91
C LEU A 72 13.26 -4.92 18.17
N THR A 73 13.25 -6.19 17.76
CA THR A 73 12.09 -6.85 17.16
C THR A 73 11.15 -7.37 18.23
N GLN A 74 9.90 -7.72 17.87
CA GLN A 74 8.85 -8.14 18.79
C GLN A 74 8.68 -7.16 19.96
N THR A 75 8.89 -5.87 19.68
CA THR A 75 8.94 -4.80 20.67
C THR A 75 8.05 -3.66 20.20
N GLU A 76 7.07 -3.29 21.01
CA GLU A 76 6.07 -2.31 20.66
C GLU A 76 6.15 -1.08 21.57
N ALA A 77 6.12 0.11 20.93
CA ALA A 77 6.09 1.39 21.65
C ALA A 77 4.69 1.65 22.20
N ALA A 78 4.58 1.92 23.51
CA ALA A 78 3.33 2.24 24.20
C ALA A 78 3.16 3.75 24.43
N GLY A 79 4.20 4.54 24.28
CA GLY A 79 4.16 5.99 24.50
C GLY A 79 5.53 6.60 24.70
N PHE A 80 5.54 7.87 25.10
CA PHE A 80 6.76 8.65 25.26
C PHE A 80 6.87 9.26 26.67
N THR A 81 8.09 9.37 27.17
CA THR A 81 8.43 10.03 28.42
C THR A 81 9.56 11.04 28.15
N ARG A 82 9.95 11.81 29.17
CA ARG A 82 11.12 12.69 29.07
C ARG A 82 12.44 11.92 28.90
N GLU A 83 12.45 10.65 29.31
CA GLU A 83 13.64 9.80 29.28
C GLU A 83 13.75 9.00 27.97
N GLY A 84 12.65 8.87 27.20
CA GLY A 84 12.64 8.12 25.97
C GLY A 84 11.32 7.46 25.63
N VAL A 85 11.38 6.31 24.98
CA VAL A 85 10.22 5.52 24.52
C VAL A 85 9.85 4.47 25.54
N ARG A 86 8.62 4.52 26.07
CA ARG A 86 8.05 3.48 26.91
C ARG A 86 7.49 2.37 26.02
N LEU A 87 7.81 1.13 26.34
CA LEU A 87 7.37 -0.07 25.65
C LEU A 87 6.13 -0.69 26.32
N THR A 88 5.44 -1.55 25.60
CA THR A 88 4.26 -2.30 26.11
C THR A 88 4.61 -3.28 27.23
N ASP A 89 5.87 -3.76 27.28
CA ASP A 89 6.40 -4.65 28.32
C ASP A 89 6.88 -3.91 29.59
N GLY A 90 6.71 -2.58 29.64
CA GLY A 90 7.08 -1.73 30.77
C GLY A 90 8.52 -1.19 30.74
N ARG A 91 9.37 -1.66 29.85
CA ARG A 91 10.75 -1.10 29.69
C ARG A 91 10.68 0.30 29.08
N THR A 92 11.73 1.08 29.33
CA THR A 92 11.95 2.38 28.68
C THR A 92 13.26 2.35 27.90
N ILE A 93 13.20 2.72 26.63
CA ILE A 93 14.39 2.89 25.77
C ILE A 93 14.79 4.35 25.83
N ALA A 94 15.91 4.61 26.51
CA ALA A 94 16.46 5.96 26.62
C ALA A 94 16.86 6.51 25.25
N CYS A 95 16.40 7.72 24.91
CA CYS A 95 16.74 8.42 23.68
C CYS A 95 16.50 9.92 23.81
N ASP A 96 17.23 10.71 23.02
CA ASP A 96 17.09 12.17 22.96
C ASP A 96 15.96 12.64 22.04
N SER A 97 15.59 11.82 21.07
CA SER A 97 14.57 12.13 20.07
C SER A 97 13.93 10.86 19.50
N VAL A 98 12.76 11.02 18.89
CA VAL A 98 12.02 9.91 18.27
C VAL A 98 11.64 10.27 16.83
N VAL A 99 11.77 9.30 15.92
CA VAL A 99 11.25 9.40 14.56
C VAL A 99 10.15 8.34 14.36
N MET A 100 8.96 8.79 14.00
CA MET A 100 7.81 7.93 13.76
C MET A 100 7.83 7.39 12.33
N CYS A 101 8.01 6.08 12.18
CA CYS A 101 7.99 5.35 10.92
C CYS A 101 6.97 4.19 10.95
N SER A 102 5.86 4.36 11.67
CA SER A 102 4.85 3.36 11.97
C SER A 102 4.07 2.84 10.73
N GLY A 103 4.24 3.47 9.58
CA GLY A 103 3.62 3.03 8.33
C GLY A 103 2.12 3.31 8.24
N PHE A 104 1.38 2.37 7.63
CA PHE A 104 -0.05 2.50 7.37
C PHE A 104 -0.73 1.13 7.38
N THR A 105 -2.06 1.13 7.48
CA THR A 105 -2.91 -0.05 7.27
C THR A 105 -3.64 0.10 5.93
N LEU A 106 -3.88 -1.01 5.23
CA LEU A 106 -4.71 -1.00 4.03
C LEU A 106 -6.19 -1.02 4.40
N PHE A 107 -7.00 -0.38 3.57
CA PHE A 107 -8.45 -0.36 3.76
C PHE A 107 -9.01 -1.78 3.61
N ASP A 108 -9.90 -2.16 4.50
CA ASP A 108 -10.63 -3.43 4.42
C ASP A 108 -11.74 -3.32 3.35
N ALA A 109 -11.53 -4.00 2.22
CA ALA A 109 -12.46 -3.95 1.09
C ALA A 109 -13.81 -4.61 1.39
N SER A 110 -13.93 -5.45 2.43
CA SER A 110 -15.20 -6.08 2.82
C SER A 110 -16.25 -5.06 3.29
N ILE A 111 -15.81 -3.88 3.76
CA ILE A 111 -16.68 -2.76 4.14
C ILE A 111 -17.46 -2.21 2.93
N LYS A 112 -16.95 -2.43 1.71
CA LYS A 112 -17.58 -2.02 0.45
C LYS A 112 -18.32 -3.20 -0.18
N GLU A 113 -19.43 -3.59 0.45
CA GLU A 113 -20.25 -4.75 0.07
C GLU A 113 -20.68 -4.72 -1.41
N GLU A 114 -20.85 -3.52 -1.97
CA GLU A 114 -21.22 -3.33 -3.38
C GLU A 114 -20.20 -3.91 -4.38
N TYR A 115 -18.99 -4.24 -3.93
CA TYR A 115 -17.95 -4.86 -4.78
C TYR A 115 -17.79 -6.35 -4.56
N GLY A 116 -18.41 -6.92 -3.49
CA GLY A 116 -18.46 -8.35 -3.23
C GLY A 116 -17.15 -9.01 -2.82
N TYR A 117 -16.17 -8.26 -2.29
CA TYR A 117 -14.93 -8.83 -1.75
C TYR A 117 -15.23 -9.75 -0.56
N GLY A 118 -14.66 -10.96 -0.59
CA GLY A 118 -14.94 -12.00 0.41
C GLY A 118 -16.29 -12.71 0.24
N ILE A 119 -17.09 -12.29 -0.76
CA ILE A 119 -18.40 -12.89 -1.08
C ILE A 119 -18.37 -13.57 -2.45
N TYR A 120 -17.76 -12.93 -3.47
CA TYR A 120 -17.66 -13.46 -4.82
C TYR A 120 -16.26 -14.00 -5.07
N ASP A 121 -16.15 -15.20 -5.65
CA ASP A 121 -14.91 -15.96 -5.79
C ASP A 121 -13.79 -15.23 -6.55
N ASN A 122 -14.11 -14.37 -7.50
CA ASN A 122 -13.15 -13.74 -8.40
C ASN A 122 -13.01 -12.24 -8.16
N VAL A 123 -13.29 -11.78 -6.93
CA VAL A 123 -13.03 -10.43 -6.47
C VAL A 123 -11.83 -10.45 -5.52
N PHE A 124 -10.77 -9.76 -5.88
CA PHE A 124 -9.50 -9.72 -5.18
C PHE A 124 -9.12 -8.29 -4.80
N THR A 125 -8.22 -8.14 -3.85
CA THR A 125 -7.58 -6.85 -3.53
C THR A 125 -6.19 -6.79 -4.14
N THR A 126 -5.60 -5.58 -4.13
CA THR A 126 -4.17 -5.35 -4.43
C THR A 126 -3.26 -6.33 -3.69
N VAL A 127 -3.57 -6.63 -2.42
CA VAL A 127 -2.74 -7.52 -1.58
C VAL A 127 -2.83 -8.97 -2.02
N ASP A 128 -4.03 -9.42 -2.40
CA ASP A 128 -4.21 -10.79 -2.91
C ASP A 128 -3.40 -11.00 -4.17
N ILE A 129 -3.37 -9.99 -5.05
CA ILE A 129 -2.58 -10.05 -6.28
C ILE A 129 -1.08 -10.05 -5.98
N GLU A 130 -0.58 -9.20 -5.07
CA GLU A 130 0.84 -9.23 -4.68
C GLU A 130 1.24 -10.62 -4.13
N ARG A 131 0.36 -11.23 -3.30
CA ARG A 131 0.59 -12.58 -2.79
C ARG A 131 0.64 -13.61 -3.91
N MET A 132 -0.33 -13.61 -4.83
CA MET A 132 -0.37 -14.53 -5.97
C MET A 132 0.85 -14.37 -6.88
N LEU A 133 1.33 -13.14 -7.09
CA LEU A 133 2.54 -12.85 -7.86
C LEU A 133 3.78 -13.41 -7.18
N ASN A 134 3.92 -13.24 -5.85
CA ASN A 134 5.03 -13.79 -5.07
C ASN A 134 5.03 -15.32 -5.06
N GLU A 135 3.85 -15.96 -5.06
CA GLU A 135 3.67 -17.38 -5.15
C GLU A 135 3.86 -17.94 -6.58
N GLY A 136 4.00 -17.04 -7.57
CA GLY A 136 4.12 -17.41 -8.98
C GLY A 136 2.85 -18.07 -9.57
N ARG A 137 1.70 -17.86 -8.90
CA ARG A 137 0.43 -18.50 -9.27
C ARG A 137 -0.73 -17.50 -9.27
N VAL A 138 -0.87 -16.76 -10.35
CA VAL A 138 -2.04 -15.91 -10.57
C VAL A 138 -3.10 -16.68 -11.35
N ALA A 139 -4.29 -16.85 -10.77
CA ALA A 139 -5.39 -17.59 -11.39
C ALA A 139 -6.75 -17.13 -10.83
N LYS A 140 -7.83 -17.46 -11.53
CA LYS A 140 -9.19 -17.39 -10.99
C LYS A 140 -9.37 -18.39 -9.84
N ALA A 141 -10.46 -18.27 -9.09
CA ALA A 141 -10.79 -19.20 -7.99
C ALA A 141 -10.85 -20.68 -8.43
N ASP A 142 -11.28 -20.95 -9.65
CA ASP A 142 -11.31 -22.30 -10.25
C ASP A 142 -9.95 -22.78 -10.77
N GLY A 143 -8.87 -21.98 -10.60
CA GLY A 143 -7.53 -22.26 -11.06
C GLY A 143 -7.29 -21.97 -12.54
N SER A 144 -8.27 -21.53 -13.30
CA SER A 144 -8.11 -21.23 -14.73
C SER A 144 -7.55 -19.81 -14.96
N ARG A 145 -7.03 -19.58 -16.18
CA ARG A 145 -6.45 -18.29 -16.58
C ARG A 145 -7.55 -17.26 -16.88
N PRO A 146 -7.43 -16.01 -16.40
CA PRO A 146 -8.35 -14.96 -16.74
C PRO A 146 -8.14 -14.48 -18.18
N LYS A 147 -9.25 -14.11 -18.86
CA LYS A 147 -9.24 -13.48 -20.20
C LYS A 147 -9.64 -12.00 -20.14
N ARG A 148 -10.35 -11.60 -19.09
CA ARG A 148 -10.75 -10.21 -18.90
C ARG A 148 -10.60 -9.83 -17.44
N ILE A 149 -9.79 -8.80 -17.19
CA ILE A 149 -9.40 -8.36 -15.83
C ILE A 149 -9.79 -6.89 -15.69
N ALA A 150 -10.46 -6.53 -14.62
CA ALA A 150 -10.77 -5.13 -14.28
C ALA A 150 -10.10 -4.73 -12.97
N PHE A 151 -9.53 -3.55 -12.95
CA PHE A 151 -9.01 -2.89 -11.76
C PHE A 151 -9.91 -1.72 -11.40
N LEU A 152 -10.36 -1.65 -10.14
CA LEU A 152 -11.10 -0.52 -9.61
C LEU A 152 -10.22 0.29 -8.67
N HIS A 153 -9.94 1.52 -9.04
CA HIS A 153 -9.14 2.44 -8.23
C HIS A 153 -9.95 3.10 -7.10
N CYS A 154 -9.23 3.61 -6.08
CA CYS A 154 -9.77 4.39 -4.96
C CYS A 154 -10.78 3.63 -4.07
N VAL A 155 -10.64 2.33 -3.88
CA VAL A 155 -11.48 1.59 -2.92
C VAL A 155 -11.05 1.95 -1.50
N GLY A 156 -11.95 2.57 -0.73
CA GLY A 156 -11.63 3.11 0.59
C GLY A 156 -10.65 4.28 0.58
N SER A 157 -10.67 5.09 -0.49
CA SER A 157 -9.90 6.32 -0.63
C SER A 157 -10.71 7.31 -1.45
N ARG A 158 -10.73 8.62 -1.07
CA ARG A 158 -11.60 9.63 -1.66
C ARG A 158 -13.09 9.22 -1.57
N ASP A 159 -13.48 8.61 -0.46
CA ASP A 159 -14.80 8.03 -0.24
C ASP A 159 -15.37 8.49 1.10
N GLU A 160 -16.37 9.36 1.04
CA GLU A 160 -17.03 9.94 2.22
C GLU A 160 -17.86 8.89 2.98
N LYS A 161 -18.43 7.91 2.27
CA LYS A 161 -19.29 6.88 2.88
C LYS A 161 -18.56 6.01 3.90
N VAL A 162 -17.23 5.91 3.78
CA VAL A 162 -16.36 5.15 4.70
C VAL A 162 -15.39 6.06 5.45
N CYS A 163 -15.68 7.36 5.52
CA CYS A 163 -14.87 8.36 6.23
C CYS A 163 -13.41 8.43 5.78
N GLN A 164 -13.13 8.13 4.51
CA GLN A 164 -11.77 8.13 3.92
C GLN A 164 -11.69 9.15 2.77
N GLN A 165 -11.79 10.44 3.11
CA GLN A 165 -11.83 11.53 2.11
C GLN A 165 -10.48 11.78 1.42
N HIS A 166 -9.38 11.38 2.06
CA HIS A 166 -8.03 11.62 1.53
C HIS A 166 -7.68 10.70 0.36
N CYS A 167 -6.75 11.15 -0.47
CA CYS A 167 -6.12 10.35 -1.51
C CYS A 167 -4.91 9.61 -0.94
N SER A 168 -4.83 8.31 -1.16
CA SER A 168 -3.68 7.48 -0.74
C SER A 168 -2.40 7.71 -1.57
N LYS A 169 -2.47 8.52 -2.63
CA LYS A 169 -1.38 8.95 -3.54
C LYS A 169 -0.71 7.84 -4.36
N VAL A 170 -0.56 6.64 -3.83
CA VAL A 170 0.17 5.53 -4.49
C VAL A 170 -0.74 4.49 -5.15
N CYS A 171 -2.04 4.48 -4.87
CA CYS A 171 -2.95 3.48 -5.40
C CYS A 171 -3.03 3.49 -6.95
N CYS A 172 -2.97 4.66 -7.59
CA CYS A 172 -2.93 4.74 -9.06
C CYS A 172 -1.69 4.07 -9.63
N ILE A 173 -0.53 4.35 -9.05
CA ILE A 173 0.75 3.79 -9.50
C ILE A 173 0.76 2.26 -9.29
N THR A 174 0.28 1.80 -8.14
CA THR A 174 0.16 0.36 -7.82
C THR A 174 -0.78 -0.35 -8.81
N GLY A 175 -1.95 0.24 -9.09
CA GLY A 175 -2.92 -0.35 -10.03
C GLY A 175 -2.37 -0.45 -11.45
N VAL A 176 -1.67 0.59 -11.93
CA VAL A 176 -1.02 0.55 -13.24
C VAL A 176 0.09 -0.50 -13.28
N LYS A 177 0.94 -0.57 -12.23
CA LYS A 177 1.98 -1.61 -12.10
C LYS A 177 1.39 -3.01 -12.18
N GLN A 178 0.39 -3.31 -11.36
CA GLN A 178 -0.25 -4.63 -11.35
C GLN A 178 -0.95 -4.95 -12.67
N ALA A 179 -1.59 -3.97 -13.33
CA ALA A 179 -2.16 -4.16 -14.64
C ALA A 179 -1.12 -4.55 -15.70
N MET A 180 0.08 -3.94 -15.65
CA MET A 180 1.20 -4.30 -16.52
C MET A 180 1.72 -5.72 -16.22
N GLU A 181 1.86 -6.11 -14.94
CA GLU A 181 2.22 -7.46 -14.53
C GLU A 181 1.19 -8.49 -15.04
N MET A 182 -0.10 -8.19 -14.93
CA MET A 182 -1.15 -9.06 -15.49
C MET A 182 -1.03 -9.22 -17.01
N LYS A 183 -0.71 -8.16 -17.74
CA LYS A 183 -0.48 -8.25 -19.19
C LYS A 183 0.78 -9.01 -19.56
N GLN A 184 1.81 -9.00 -18.72
CA GLN A 184 3.01 -9.82 -18.92
C GLN A 184 2.70 -11.31 -18.73
N LEU A 185 1.90 -11.66 -17.71
CA LEU A 185 1.50 -13.04 -17.43
C LEU A 185 0.42 -13.58 -18.39
N PHE A 186 -0.47 -12.70 -18.83
CA PHE A 186 -1.62 -13.01 -19.69
C PHE A 186 -1.66 -12.05 -20.89
N PRO A 187 -0.77 -12.20 -21.88
CA PRO A 187 -0.67 -11.25 -23.01
C PRO A 187 -1.97 -11.10 -23.80
N ASP A 188 -2.76 -12.17 -23.88
CA ASP A 188 -4.04 -12.19 -24.62
C ASP A 188 -5.24 -11.68 -23.80
N ALA A 189 -5.06 -11.37 -22.51
CA ALA A 189 -6.14 -10.88 -21.66
C ALA A 189 -6.45 -9.41 -21.95
N ASP A 190 -7.74 -9.05 -21.95
CA ASP A 190 -8.18 -7.66 -21.91
C ASP A 190 -8.04 -7.13 -20.49
N VAL A 191 -7.33 -6.01 -20.29
CA VAL A 191 -7.12 -5.41 -18.98
C VAL A 191 -7.68 -3.99 -18.96
N PHE A 192 -8.53 -3.71 -17.97
CA PHE A 192 -9.25 -2.45 -17.82
C PHE A 192 -8.93 -1.80 -16.46
N ASN A 193 -8.64 -0.51 -16.45
CA ASN A 193 -8.51 0.31 -15.24
C ASN A 193 -9.68 1.30 -15.15
N PHE A 194 -10.51 1.15 -14.12
CA PHE A 194 -11.60 2.08 -13.80
C PHE A 194 -11.11 3.08 -12.77
N TYR A 195 -11.13 4.37 -13.10
CA TYR A 195 -10.54 5.43 -12.29
C TYR A 195 -11.40 6.70 -12.28
N MET A 196 -11.28 7.48 -11.21
CA MET A 196 -11.82 8.85 -11.16
C MET A 196 -10.85 9.87 -11.76
N ASP A 197 -9.62 9.86 -11.26
CA ASP A 197 -8.47 10.62 -11.78
C ASP A 197 -7.22 9.77 -11.64
N ILE A 198 -6.38 9.70 -12.66
CA ILE A 198 -5.06 9.06 -12.59
C ILE A 198 -4.05 10.07 -12.03
N ARG A 199 -3.38 9.66 -10.96
CA ARG A 199 -2.36 10.46 -10.28
C ARG A 199 -1.01 9.75 -10.35
N MET A 200 -0.31 9.98 -11.44
CA MET A 200 0.99 9.41 -11.77
C MET A 200 2.05 10.51 -11.74
N PHE A 201 2.33 11.04 -10.54
CA PHE A 201 3.30 12.11 -10.37
C PHE A 201 4.60 11.59 -9.76
N GLY A 202 5.71 12.06 -10.30
CA GLY A 202 7.06 11.66 -9.91
C GLY A 202 7.87 11.13 -11.10
N PRO A 203 9.19 11.00 -10.95
CA PRO A 203 10.07 10.55 -12.03
C PRO A 203 9.73 9.14 -12.51
N GLY A 204 9.54 8.97 -13.81
CA GLY A 204 9.29 7.69 -14.46
C GLY A 204 7.83 7.18 -14.40
N TYR A 205 6.93 7.84 -13.66
CA TYR A 205 5.55 7.33 -13.50
C TYR A 205 4.66 7.69 -14.68
N GLU A 206 4.84 8.87 -15.29
CA GLU A 206 4.14 9.25 -16.51
C GLU A 206 4.55 8.35 -17.68
N GLU A 207 5.83 8.03 -17.78
CA GLU A 207 6.37 7.10 -18.77
C GLU A 207 5.76 5.71 -18.58
N MET A 208 5.67 5.22 -17.34
CA MET A 208 5.06 3.93 -17.01
C MET A 208 3.57 3.91 -17.39
N TYR A 209 2.82 5.00 -17.16
CA TYR A 209 1.42 5.12 -17.57
C TYR A 209 1.26 5.08 -19.09
N ARG A 210 2.13 5.82 -19.80
CA ARG A 210 2.15 5.82 -21.27
C ARG A 210 2.50 4.43 -21.84
N GLU A 211 3.49 3.78 -21.25
CA GLU A 211 3.86 2.40 -21.62
C GLU A 211 2.71 1.42 -21.40
N ALA A 212 1.98 1.54 -20.28
CA ALA A 212 0.80 0.72 -19.99
C ALA A 212 -0.26 0.83 -21.09
N GLN A 213 -0.47 2.03 -21.63
CA GLN A 213 -1.43 2.26 -22.74
C GLN A 213 -0.89 1.77 -24.09
N GLN A 214 0.32 2.17 -24.44
CA GLN A 214 0.82 2.01 -25.81
C GLN A 214 1.44 0.62 -26.08
N LYS A 215 2.18 0.08 -25.11
CA LYS A 215 2.87 -1.19 -25.27
C LYS A 215 2.02 -2.37 -24.77
N TYR A 216 1.36 -2.18 -23.63
CA TYR A 216 0.57 -3.25 -23.00
C TYR A 216 -0.91 -3.22 -23.40
N ASN A 217 -1.36 -2.21 -24.17
CA ASN A 217 -2.75 -2.06 -24.59
C ASN A 217 -3.75 -2.17 -23.43
N ILE A 218 -3.42 -1.56 -22.28
CA ILE A 218 -4.30 -1.51 -21.12
C ILE A 218 -5.33 -0.39 -21.34
N HIS A 219 -6.61 -0.71 -21.14
CA HIS A 219 -7.71 0.23 -21.32
C HIS A 219 -7.96 1.03 -20.04
N PHE A 220 -8.03 2.34 -20.16
CA PHE A 220 -8.31 3.26 -19.06
C PHE A 220 -9.70 3.87 -19.26
N ILE A 221 -10.65 3.54 -18.36
CA ILE A 221 -12.03 4.02 -18.38
C ILE A 221 -12.22 4.99 -17.23
N ARG A 222 -12.49 6.25 -17.57
CA ARG A 222 -12.77 7.26 -16.55
C ARG A 222 -14.18 7.08 -16.02
N GLY A 223 -14.30 6.45 -14.87
CA GLY A 223 -15.57 6.15 -14.23
C GLY A 223 -15.35 5.29 -12.99
N ARG A 224 -16.32 5.32 -12.09
CA ARG A 224 -16.31 4.45 -10.91
C ARG A 224 -17.26 3.28 -11.14
N ILE A 225 -16.85 2.07 -10.82
CA ILE A 225 -17.75 0.92 -10.75
C ILE A 225 -18.75 1.21 -9.62
N SER A 226 -20.04 1.18 -9.94
CA SER A 226 -21.11 1.42 -8.97
C SER A 226 -21.43 0.17 -8.16
N GLU A 227 -21.39 -0.99 -8.81
CA GLU A 227 -21.65 -2.29 -8.19
C GLU A 227 -20.98 -3.42 -8.97
N ALA A 228 -20.76 -4.53 -8.30
CA ALA A 228 -20.39 -5.81 -8.86
C ALA A 228 -21.44 -6.85 -8.47
N SER A 229 -21.65 -7.86 -9.30
CA SER A 229 -22.53 -8.99 -9.02
C SER A 229 -22.01 -10.27 -9.65
N PRO A 230 -22.22 -11.46 -9.04
CA PRO A 230 -21.78 -12.71 -9.60
C PRO A 230 -22.64 -13.07 -10.83
N THR A 231 -22.07 -13.80 -11.77
CA THR A 231 -22.78 -14.38 -12.91
C THR A 231 -22.84 -15.90 -12.77
N ILE A 232 -23.79 -16.53 -13.45
CA ILE A 232 -23.98 -17.99 -13.40
C ILE A 232 -22.74 -18.75 -13.87
N ASP A 233 -21.96 -18.17 -14.78
CA ASP A 233 -20.72 -18.76 -15.32
C ASP A 233 -19.47 -18.44 -14.48
N GLY A 234 -19.64 -17.96 -13.24
CA GLY A 234 -18.55 -17.72 -12.30
C GLY A 234 -17.74 -16.45 -12.57
N ARG A 235 -18.17 -15.59 -13.50
CA ARG A 235 -17.59 -14.26 -13.72
C ARG A 235 -18.20 -13.22 -12.80
N VAL A 236 -17.62 -12.03 -12.81
CA VAL A 236 -18.12 -10.86 -12.09
C VAL A 236 -18.68 -9.86 -13.10
N GLN A 237 -19.96 -9.56 -13.01
CA GLN A 237 -20.57 -8.48 -13.79
C GLN A 237 -20.37 -7.16 -13.05
N ILE A 238 -19.82 -6.18 -13.73
CA ILE A 238 -19.61 -4.83 -13.21
C ILE A 238 -20.50 -3.82 -13.96
N LYS A 239 -20.97 -2.81 -13.23
CA LYS A 239 -21.67 -1.65 -13.77
C LYS A 239 -20.88 -0.39 -13.48
N ALA A 240 -20.70 0.45 -14.48
CA ALA A 240 -20.00 1.72 -14.40
C ALA A 240 -20.63 2.74 -15.35
N GLU A 241 -20.21 3.98 -15.25
CA GLU A 241 -20.42 5.00 -16.26
C GLU A 241 -19.06 5.40 -16.81
N ASP A 242 -18.92 5.40 -18.13
CA ASP A 242 -17.80 6.06 -18.78
C ASP A 242 -18.10 7.57 -18.84
N THR A 243 -17.49 8.32 -17.92
CA THR A 243 -17.77 9.76 -17.75
C THR A 243 -17.19 10.62 -18.88
N LEU A 244 -16.31 10.09 -19.74
CA LEU A 244 -15.82 10.80 -20.92
C LEU A 244 -16.84 10.72 -22.07
N THR A 245 -17.55 9.60 -22.20
CA THR A 245 -18.57 9.42 -23.22
C THR A 245 -19.99 9.69 -22.72
N GLY A 246 -20.18 9.79 -21.39
CA GLY A 246 -21.49 9.93 -20.76
C GLY A 246 -22.38 8.70 -20.92
N ARG A 247 -21.79 7.52 -21.12
CA ARG A 247 -22.54 6.29 -21.38
C ARG A 247 -22.44 5.29 -20.24
N PRO A 248 -23.57 4.64 -19.87
CA PRO A 248 -23.52 3.51 -18.95
C PRO A 248 -22.80 2.34 -19.59
N LEU A 249 -22.00 1.66 -18.79
CA LEU A 249 -21.23 0.48 -19.19
C LEU A 249 -21.62 -0.70 -18.30
N ARG A 250 -21.86 -1.85 -18.91
CA ARG A 250 -22.01 -3.13 -18.25
C ARG A 250 -21.09 -4.14 -18.92
N MET A 251 -20.25 -4.81 -18.16
CA MET A 251 -19.38 -5.87 -18.67
C MET A 251 -19.19 -6.99 -17.65
N SER A 252 -18.93 -8.21 -18.13
CA SER A 252 -18.51 -9.32 -17.29
C SER A 252 -17.01 -9.50 -17.40
N VAL A 253 -16.36 -9.61 -16.26
CA VAL A 253 -14.91 -9.81 -16.13
C VAL A 253 -14.60 -11.12 -15.41
N ASP A 254 -13.47 -11.72 -15.70
CA ASP A 254 -13.02 -12.95 -15.05
C ASP A 254 -12.41 -12.70 -13.68
N MET A 255 -11.82 -11.51 -13.51
CA MET A 255 -11.27 -11.05 -12.22
C MET A 255 -11.59 -9.57 -12.05
N LEU A 256 -12.07 -9.19 -10.86
CA LEU A 256 -12.17 -7.80 -10.39
C LEU A 256 -11.14 -7.57 -9.29
N ILE A 257 -10.25 -6.60 -9.49
CA ILE A 257 -9.19 -6.27 -8.54
C ILE A 257 -9.45 -4.89 -7.94
N LEU A 258 -9.61 -4.86 -6.64
CA LEU A 258 -9.89 -3.67 -5.86
C LEU A 258 -8.58 -3.02 -5.40
N ILE A 259 -8.25 -1.85 -5.93
CA ILE A 259 -7.08 -1.09 -5.53
C ILE A 259 -7.41 -0.32 -4.25
N VAL A 260 -7.07 -0.95 -3.12
CA VAL A 260 -7.42 -0.46 -1.78
C VAL A 260 -6.57 0.73 -1.36
N GLY A 261 -7.20 1.66 -0.64
CA GLY A 261 -6.55 2.84 -0.07
C GLY A 261 -5.71 2.53 1.17
N MET A 262 -4.95 3.54 1.61
CA MET A 262 -4.19 3.52 2.86
C MET A 262 -4.95 4.25 3.96
N ARG A 263 -4.96 3.66 5.15
CA ARG A 263 -5.44 4.25 6.41
C ARG A 263 -4.27 4.45 7.36
N ALA A 264 -4.37 5.45 8.22
CA ALA A 264 -3.44 5.55 9.35
C ALA A 264 -3.60 4.32 10.26
N ASN A 265 -2.50 3.85 10.83
CA ASN A 265 -2.55 2.79 11.84
C ASN A 265 -3.31 3.28 13.09
N ASP A 266 -4.08 2.41 13.71
CA ASP A 266 -4.83 2.74 14.92
C ASP A 266 -3.88 3.10 16.09
N ASP A 267 -2.73 2.45 16.18
CA ASP A 267 -1.66 2.73 17.15
C ASP A 267 -1.17 4.19 17.09
N ASN A 268 -1.26 4.85 15.93
CA ASN A 268 -0.87 6.25 15.77
C ASN A 268 -1.65 7.21 16.67
N ALA A 269 -2.86 6.84 17.09
CA ALA A 269 -3.67 7.66 18.00
C ALA A 269 -2.99 7.78 19.38
N VAL A 270 -2.64 6.64 19.95
CA VAL A 270 -2.02 6.53 21.28
C VAL A 270 -0.62 7.18 21.27
N LEU A 271 0.16 6.88 20.22
CA LEU A 271 1.52 7.42 20.10
C LEU A 271 1.51 8.94 19.87
N ALA A 272 0.56 9.48 19.08
CA ALA A 272 0.44 10.92 18.86
C ALA A 272 0.06 11.67 20.13
N GLU A 273 -0.93 11.17 20.88
CA GLU A 273 -1.37 11.77 22.13
C GLU A 273 -0.24 11.81 23.16
N GLY A 274 0.47 10.68 23.33
CA GLY A 274 1.61 10.59 24.25
C GLY A 274 2.79 11.51 23.89
N ALA A 275 2.94 11.87 22.60
CA ALA A 275 3.99 12.77 22.11
C ALA A 275 3.53 14.23 21.98
N GLY A 276 2.26 14.55 22.25
CA GLY A 276 1.69 15.88 21.98
C GLY A 276 1.66 16.24 20.49
N LEU A 277 1.58 15.24 19.60
CA LEU A 277 1.52 15.43 18.15
C LEU A 277 0.07 15.58 17.68
N HIS A 278 -0.15 16.44 16.70
CA HIS A 278 -1.44 16.60 16.06
C HIS A 278 -1.65 15.55 14.95
N ARG A 279 -2.89 15.10 14.81
CA ARG A 279 -3.31 14.25 13.68
C ARG A 279 -4.22 15.03 12.75
N ALA A 280 -4.05 14.82 11.45
CA ALA A 280 -4.99 15.31 10.44
C ALA A 280 -6.33 14.55 10.52
N PRO A 281 -7.41 15.07 9.92
CA PRO A 281 -8.69 14.35 9.83
C PRO A 281 -8.59 12.96 9.18
N SER A 282 -7.56 12.73 8.37
CA SER A 282 -7.21 11.42 7.78
C SER A 282 -6.65 10.40 8.78
N GLY A 283 -6.38 10.80 10.04
CA GLY A 283 -5.74 9.99 11.06
C GLY A 283 -4.21 9.94 10.98
N PHE A 284 -3.60 10.38 9.89
CA PHE A 284 -2.13 10.52 9.77
C PHE A 284 -1.62 11.71 10.60
N MET A 285 -0.33 11.67 10.94
CA MET A 285 0.32 12.78 11.65
C MET A 285 0.24 14.05 10.80
N ALA A 286 -0.15 15.15 11.43
CA ALA A 286 -0.18 16.47 10.80
C ALA A 286 1.16 17.17 11.01
N PRO A 287 1.71 17.86 10.00
CA PRO A 287 2.84 18.73 10.20
C PRO A 287 2.45 19.88 11.13
N ARG A 288 3.39 20.36 11.93
CA ARG A 288 3.19 21.56 12.77
C ARG A 288 3.03 22.81 11.89
N ASP A 289 3.71 22.82 10.78
CA ASP A 289 3.68 23.87 9.78
C ASP A 289 3.64 23.22 8.39
N MET A 290 2.79 23.73 7.50
CA MET A 290 2.64 23.21 6.14
C MET A 290 3.85 23.51 5.24
N PHE A 291 4.71 24.42 5.64
CA PHE A 291 5.85 24.91 4.84
C PHE A 291 7.21 24.55 5.44
N LEU A 292 7.23 23.98 6.63
CA LEU A 292 8.42 23.48 7.35
C LEU A 292 8.28 21.94 7.49
#